data_b71a589ece4af12e15d15e9843b7a4da
#
_entry.id   b71a589ece4af12e15d15e9843b7a4da
#
_cell.length_a   1.000
_cell.length_b   1.000
_cell.length_c   1.000
_cell.angle_alpha   90.00
_cell.angle_beta   90.00
_cell.angle_gamma   90.00
#
_symmetry.space_group_name_H-M   'P 1'
#
loop_
_entity.id
_entity.type
_entity.pdbx_description
1 polymer ?
#
loop_
_entity_poly.entity_id
_entity_poly.type
_entity_poly.pdbx_seq_one_letter_code
_entity_poly.pdbx_strand_id
1 'polypeptide(L)'
;MNELQTRPENEPAAAPAVTRPQRKSALREYAEAIFIAVLLALLIRQFAVQAFTIPSGSMMDTLLVGDYILVNKFLYGAEIPFTDRHLPGLRDPVRGDIIVFKYPKDENRDFIKRIIAMGGDTVQVRDNRVWVNGVLQDELYVRGGPYPANLNAHCSYLYACDLLRVPQGSYFVMGDNRDNSQDSRYWGFVEREKVRGKAFLIYWSWDGERHWLRWRRLGRYLP
;
A
#
# COMPACT_ATOMS: atom_id res chain seq x y z
N MET A 1 -101.30 10.25 13.49
CA MET A 1 -100.34 9.68 14.42
C MET A 1 -99.12 9.50 13.62
N ASN A 2 -98.18 10.47 13.73
CA ASN A 2 -96.90 10.50 13.02
C ASN A 2 -95.75 10.17 14.03
N GLU A 3 -95.13 9.04 13.86
CA GLU A 3 -93.91 8.74 14.58
C GLU A 3 -92.74 9.36 13.85
N LEU A 4 -92.03 10.32 14.50
CA LEU A 4 -90.81 10.92 14.08
C LEU A 4 -89.68 9.95 14.45
N GLN A 5 -89.09 9.29 13.45
CA GLN A 5 -87.83 8.56 13.59
C GLN A 5 -86.70 9.55 13.74
N THR A 6 -86.09 9.63 14.93
CA THR A 6 -84.86 10.31 15.20
C THR A 6 -83.68 9.52 14.67
N ARG A 7 -82.95 10.17 13.76
CA ARG A 7 -81.72 9.70 13.16
C ARG A 7 -80.59 9.80 14.21
N PRO A 8 -79.76 8.75 14.41
CA PRO A 8 -78.60 8.86 15.31
C PRO A 8 -77.53 9.77 14.72
N GLU A 9 -77.07 10.63 15.58
CA GLU A 9 -76.06 11.67 15.34
C GLU A 9 -74.68 11.05 15.07
N ASN A 10 -73.90 11.70 14.17
CA ASN A 10 -72.58 11.35 13.69
C ASN A 10 -71.62 10.98 14.83
N GLU A 11 -71.13 9.78 14.83
CA GLU A 11 -70.00 9.36 15.56
C GLU A 11 -68.74 9.89 14.86
N PRO A 12 -67.81 10.67 15.51
CA PRO A 12 -66.65 11.20 14.85
C PRO A 12 -65.68 10.05 14.52
N ALA A 13 -65.32 9.96 13.24
CA ALA A 13 -64.36 8.98 12.73
C ALA A 13 -63.06 9.05 13.56
N ALA A 14 -62.65 7.91 14.13
CA ALA A 14 -61.41 7.77 14.88
C ALA A 14 -60.22 8.14 14.00
N ALA A 15 -59.45 9.16 14.42
CA ALA A 15 -58.23 9.59 13.77
C ALA A 15 -57.23 8.41 13.69
N PRO A 16 -56.49 8.25 12.58
CA PRO A 16 -55.56 7.15 12.43
C PRO A 16 -54.50 7.21 13.54
N ALA A 17 -54.32 6.12 14.26
CA ALA A 17 -53.33 5.97 15.31
C ALA A 17 -51.94 6.19 14.71
N VAL A 18 -51.30 7.32 15.01
CA VAL A 18 -49.92 7.61 14.68
C VAL A 18 -49.07 6.66 15.52
N THR A 19 -48.59 5.58 14.88
CA THR A 19 -47.64 4.66 15.47
C THR A 19 -46.34 5.39 15.72
N ARG A 20 -46.07 5.76 16.97
CA ARG A 20 -44.77 6.35 17.39
C ARG A 20 -43.68 5.32 17.10
N PRO A 21 -42.61 5.70 16.35
CA PRO A 21 -41.53 4.78 16.12
C PRO A 21 -40.94 4.37 17.49
N GLN A 22 -40.84 3.06 17.69
CA GLN A 22 -40.23 2.51 18.92
C GLN A 22 -38.79 3.02 18.97
N ARG A 23 -38.45 3.84 19.98
CA ARG A 23 -37.10 4.27 20.24
C ARG A 23 -36.28 3.02 20.59
N LYS A 24 -35.33 2.66 19.73
CA LYS A 24 -34.31 1.63 20.05
C LYS A 24 -33.62 2.06 21.34
N SER A 25 -33.22 1.12 22.21
CA SER A 25 -32.45 1.46 23.39
C SER A 25 -31.11 2.06 22.95
N ALA A 26 -30.63 3.10 23.63
CA ALA A 26 -29.35 3.75 23.33
C ALA A 26 -28.20 2.73 23.26
N LEU A 27 -28.21 1.72 24.12
CA LEU A 27 -27.23 0.64 24.10
C LEU A 27 -27.21 -0.13 22.77
N ARG A 28 -28.38 -0.43 22.20
CA ARG A 28 -28.47 -1.10 20.90
C ARG A 28 -27.98 -0.23 19.76
N GLU A 29 -28.27 1.07 19.78
CA GLU A 29 -27.80 2.02 18.78
C GLU A 29 -26.26 2.14 18.81
N TYR A 30 -25.67 2.23 20.00
CA TYR A 30 -24.20 2.23 20.13
C TYR A 30 -23.58 0.90 19.69
N ALA A 31 -24.17 -0.23 20.04
CA ALA A 31 -23.67 -1.54 19.60
C ALA A 31 -23.72 -1.71 18.09
N GLU A 32 -24.80 -1.31 17.44
CA GLU A 32 -24.96 -1.31 15.97
C GLU A 32 -23.90 -0.37 15.31
N ALA A 33 -23.71 0.84 15.86
CA ALA A 33 -22.73 1.80 15.34
C ALA A 33 -21.29 1.28 15.47
N ILE A 34 -20.92 0.73 16.63
CA ILE A 34 -19.60 0.13 16.87
C ILE A 34 -19.36 -1.06 15.92
N PHE A 35 -20.35 -1.93 15.78
CA PHE A 35 -20.27 -3.08 14.87
C PHE A 35 -20.01 -2.64 13.42
N ILE A 36 -20.77 -1.66 12.93
CA ILE A 36 -20.58 -1.11 11.56
C ILE A 36 -19.20 -0.46 11.43
N ALA A 37 -18.77 0.33 12.43
CA ALA A 37 -17.47 0.98 12.40
C ALA A 37 -16.31 -0.04 12.36
N VAL A 38 -16.39 -1.11 13.16
CA VAL A 38 -15.39 -2.18 13.16
C VAL A 38 -15.37 -2.93 11.82
N LEU A 39 -16.54 -3.27 11.29
CA LEU A 39 -16.66 -3.94 10.00
C LEU A 39 -16.05 -3.07 8.88
N LEU A 40 -16.39 -1.78 8.84
CA LEU A 40 -15.86 -0.84 7.87
C LEU A 40 -14.35 -0.68 8.00
N ALA A 41 -13.82 -0.57 9.22
CA ALA A 41 -12.40 -0.49 9.48
C ALA A 41 -11.65 -1.75 8.99
N LEU A 42 -12.21 -2.93 9.21
CA LEU A 42 -11.66 -4.20 8.71
C LEU A 42 -11.66 -4.25 7.18
N LEU A 43 -12.75 -3.81 6.54
CA LEU A 43 -12.83 -3.74 5.07
C LEU A 43 -11.80 -2.77 4.49
N ILE A 44 -11.66 -1.56 5.08
CA ILE A 44 -10.67 -0.57 4.65
C ILE A 44 -9.26 -1.15 4.80
N ARG A 45 -8.94 -1.73 5.95
CA ARG A 45 -7.64 -2.36 6.22
C ARG A 45 -7.33 -3.50 5.25
N GLN A 46 -8.34 -4.32 4.91
CA GLN A 46 -8.15 -5.47 4.02
C GLN A 46 -7.93 -5.04 2.56
N PHE A 47 -8.71 -4.09 2.06
CA PHE A 47 -8.80 -3.82 0.63
C PHE A 47 -8.21 -2.48 0.20
N ALA A 48 -8.16 -1.48 1.08
CA ALA A 48 -7.77 -0.14 0.68
C ALA A 48 -6.35 0.24 1.13
N VAL A 49 -6.12 0.34 2.43
CA VAL A 49 -4.87 0.91 2.98
C VAL A 49 -4.35 0.06 4.12
N GLN A 50 -3.06 -0.24 4.09
CA GLN A 50 -2.38 -0.95 5.17
C GLN A 50 -1.19 -0.14 5.68
N ALA A 51 -1.03 -0.11 7.00
CA ALA A 51 0.12 0.50 7.65
C ALA A 51 1.28 -0.51 7.75
N PHE A 52 2.50 -0.02 7.51
CA PHE A 52 3.73 -0.77 7.67
C PHE A 52 4.76 0.07 8.44
N THR A 53 5.64 -0.60 9.18
CA THR A 53 6.79 0.01 9.85
C THR A 53 8.06 -0.31 9.06
N ILE A 54 8.98 0.64 8.97
CA ILE A 54 10.27 0.46 8.28
C ILE A 54 11.31 -0.01 9.30
N PRO A 55 11.70 -1.31 9.25
CA PRO A 55 12.65 -1.87 10.21
C PRO A 55 14.11 -1.78 9.75
N SER A 56 14.37 -1.48 8.48
CA SER A 56 15.72 -1.54 7.90
C SER A 56 16.06 -0.30 7.09
N GLY A 57 17.36 -0.02 6.96
CA GLY A 57 17.88 1.14 6.25
C GLY A 57 18.03 0.97 4.74
N SER A 58 17.43 -0.07 4.11
CA SER A 58 17.62 -0.34 2.67
C SER A 58 17.03 0.71 1.74
N MET A 59 16.09 1.54 2.24
CA MET A 59 15.48 2.67 1.52
C MET A 59 15.91 4.02 2.12
N MET A 60 17.04 4.05 2.85
CA MET A 60 17.49 5.23 3.58
C MET A 60 17.64 6.43 2.65
N ASP A 61 17.38 7.59 3.23
CA ASP A 61 17.13 8.92 2.69
C ASP A 61 15.68 9.08 2.18
N THR A 62 15.11 8.12 1.47
CA THR A 62 13.67 8.11 1.14
C THR A 62 12.84 7.67 2.34
N LEU A 63 13.17 6.52 2.94
CA LEU A 63 12.53 5.97 4.14
C LEU A 63 13.59 5.69 5.20
N LEU A 64 13.33 6.12 6.43
CA LEU A 64 14.21 5.91 7.58
C LEU A 64 13.67 4.79 8.47
N VAL A 65 14.57 4.13 9.18
CA VAL A 65 14.18 3.19 10.25
C VAL A 65 13.33 3.94 11.28
N GLY A 66 12.17 3.37 11.63
CA GLY A 66 11.18 4.00 12.50
C GLY A 66 10.16 4.90 11.79
N ASP A 67 10.17 4.96 10.44
CA ASP A 67 9.05 5.50 9.69
C ASP A 67 7.89 4.50 9.69
N TYR A 68 6.68 5.03 9.78
CA TYR A 68 5.43 4.31 9.59
C TYR A 68 4.76 4.85 8.34
N ILE A 69 4.51 3.95 7.40
CA ILE A 69 4.00 4.29 6.07
C ILE A 69 2.61 3.72 5.83
N LEU A 70 1.86 4.39 4.98
CA LEU A 70 0.62 3.87 4.41
C LEU A 70 0.87 3.32 3.01
N VAL A 71 0.33 2.13 2.77
CA VAL A 71 0.41 1.41 1.49
C VAL A 71 -0.98 1.29 0.90
N ASN A 72 -1.14 1.79 -0.32
CA ASN A 72 -2.38 1.68 -1.08
C ASN A 72 -2.42 0.33 -1.82
N LYS A 73 -3.27 -0.57 -1.36
CA LYS A 73 -3.49 -1.90 -1.95
C LYS A 73 -4.47 -1.84 -3.12
N PHE A 74 -5.45 -0.94 -3.02
CA PHE A 74 -6.50 -0.79 -4.01
C PHE A 74 -5.97 -0.34 -5.36
N LEU A 75 -4.88 0.45 -5.36
CA LEU A 75 -4.27 0.97 -6.59
C LEU A 75 -3.87 -0.14 -7.56
N TYR A 76 -3.31 -1.23 -7.03
CA TYR A 76 -2.82 -2.36 -7.82
C TYR A 76 -3.75 -3.58 -7.80
N GLY A 77 -4.90 -3.47 -7.12
CA GLY A 77 -5.80 -4.58 -6.87
C GLY A 77 -5.46 -5.34 -5.60
N ALA A 78 -6.32 -5.20 -4.59
CA ALA A 78 -6.12 -5.86 -3.30
C ALA A 78 -6.24 -7.39 -3.43
N GLU A 79 -5.40 -8.12 -2.70
CA GLU A 79 -5.45 -9.58 -2.58
C GLU A 79 -6.77 -9.99 -1.89
N ILE A 80 -7.48 -10.94 -2.49
CA ILE A 80 -8.72 -11.49 -1.92
C ILE A 80 -8.32 -12.51 -0.84
N PRO A 81 -8.78 -12.37 0.41
CA PRO A 81 -8.44 -13.28 1.49
C PRO A 81 -8.71 -14.75 1.13
N PHE A 82 -7.80 -15.63 1.54
CA PHE A 82 -7.88 -17.08 1.32
C PHE A 82 -7.86 -17.52 -0.15
N THR A 83 -7.43 -16.65 -1.07
CA THR A 83 -7.25 -16.98 -2.49
C THR A 83 -5.98 -16.33 -3.03
N ASP A 84 -5.41 -16.88 -4.10
CA ASP A 84 -4.29 -16.26 -4.83
C ASP A 84 -4.76 -15.24 -5.88
N ARG A 85 -6.00 -14.74 -5.74
CA ARG A 85 -6.60 -13.80 -6.69
C ARG A 85 -6.56 -12.38 -6.16
N HIS A 86 -6.38 -11.44 -7.08
CA HIS A 86 -6.45 -10.01 -6.80
C HIS A 86 -7.72 -9.40 -7.42
N LEU A 87 -8.24 -8.38 -6.77
CA LEU A 87 -9.25 -7.51 -7.38
C LEU A 87 -8.63 -6.75 -8.55
N PRO A 88 -9.42 -6.30 -9.54
CA PRO A 88 -8.94 -5.39 -10.55
C PRO A 88 -8.34 -4.15 -9.92
N GLY A 89 -7.10 -3.80 -10.31
CA GLY A 89 -6.45 -2.55 -9.87
C GLY A 89 -6.89 -1.36 -10.72
N LEU A 90 -6.67 -0.16 -10.20
CA LEU A 90 -6.87 1.08 -10.97
C LEU A 90 -5.79 1.28 -12.03
N ARG A 91 -4.57 0.84 -11.75
CA ARG A 91 -3.44 0.82 -12.68
C ARG A 91 -2.41 -0.22 -12.27
N ASP A 92 -1.53 -0.56 -13.18
CA ASP A 92 -0.37 -1.39 -12.87
C ASP A 92 0.75 -0.58 -12.19
N PRO A 93 1.64 -1.26 -11.42
CA PRO A 93 2.88 -0.68 -10.95
C PRO A 93 3.71 -0.12 -12.12
N VAL A 94 4.33 1.05 -11.92
CA VAL A 94 5.19 1.68 -12.90
C VAL A 94 6.61 1.90 -12.35
N ARG A 95 7.57 2.14 -13.24
CA ARG A 95 8.94 2.47 -12.86
C ARG A 95 8.95 3.70 -11.94
N GLY A 96 9.75 3.63 -10.86
CA GLY A 96 9.84 4.65 -9.82
C GLY A 96 8.90 4.45 -8.64
N ASP A 97 7.82 3.66 -8.78
CA ASP A 97 6.94 3.38 -7.65
C ASP A 97 7.69 2.65 -6.52
N ILE A 98 7.45 3.05 -5.28
CA ILE A 98 7.92 2.35 -4.09
C ILE A 98 6.85 1.33 -3.70
N ILE A 99 7.19 0.04 -3.79
CA ILE A 99 6.24 -1.05 -3.56
C ILE A 99 6.58 -1.85 -2.33
N VAL A 100 5.53 -2.33 -1.65
CA VAL A 100 5.61 -3.39 -0.65
C VAL A 100 5.18 -4.69 -1.30
N PHE A 101 5.94 -5.76 -1.07
CA PHE A 101 5.72 -7.05 -1.70
C PHE A 101 6.19 -8.21 -0.80
N LYS A 102 5.64 -9.40 -1.02
CA LYS A 102 6.10 -10.64 -0.37
C LYS A 102 7.50 -10.99 -0.87
N TYR A 103 8.44 -11.25 0.05
CA TYR A 103 9.81 -11.61 -0.33
C TYR A 103 9.83 -12.93 -1.12
N PRO A 104 10.42 -12.97 -2.33
CA PRO A 104 10.31 -14.14 -3.21
C PRO A 104 10.87 -15.46 -2.64
N LYS A 105 11.84 -15.38 -1.70
CA LYS A 105 12.44 -16.57 -1.07
C LYS A 105 11.79 -16.96 0.27
N ASP A 106 10.97 -16.06 0.85
CA ASP A 106 10.24 -16.29 2.10
C ASP A 106 9.01 -15.39 2.14
N GLU A 107 7.87 -15.89 1.73
CA GLU A 107 6.62 -15.11 1.58
C GLU A 107 5.98 -14.67 2.90
N ASN A 108 6.51 -15.13 4.05
CA ASN A 108 6.08 -14.64 5.36
C ASN A 108 6.67 -13.27 5.70
N ARG A 109 7.58 -12.75 4.87
CA ARG A 109 8.26 -11.47 5.06
C ARG A 109 7.88 -10.50 3.96
N ASP A 110 7.49 -9.31 4.36
CA ASP A 110 7.25 -8.20 3.43
C ASP A 110 8.51 -7.35 3.27
N PHE A 111 8.86 -7.02 2.03
CA PHE A 111 9.96 -6.14 1.68
C PHE A 111 9.41 -4.87 1.03
N ILE A 112 10.18 -3.81 1.12
CA ILE A 112 9.89 -2.54 0.45
C ILE A 112 11.08 -2.13 -0.42
N LYS A 113 10.84 -1.87 -1.71
CA LYS A 113 11.84 -1.45 -2.69
C LYS A 113 11.22 -0.54 -3.75
N ARG A 114 12.07 0.08 -4.55
CA ARG A 114 11.66 0.88 -5.71
C ARG A 114 11.72 0.03 -6.98
N ILE A 115 10.71 0.16 -7.83
CA ILE A 115 10.71 -0.45 -9.18
C ILE A 115 11.70 0.30 -10.06
N ILE A 116 12.66 -0.43 -10.59
CA ILE A 116 13.70 0.09 -11.50
C ILE A 116 13.41 -0.29 -12.95
N ALA A 117 12.98 -1.52 -13.18
CA ALA A 117 12.62 -2.00 -14.51
C ALA A 117 11.40 -2.92 -14.44
N MET A 118 10.67 -2.98 -15.54
CA MET A 118 9.39 -3.67 -15.68
C MET A 118 9.50 -4.82 -16.67
N GLY A 119 8.50 -5.69 -16.68
CA GLY A 119 8.42 -6.80 -17.63
C GLY A 119 8.66 -6.37 -19.08
N GLY A 120 9.59 -7.02 -19.74
CA GLY A 120 10.04 -6.72 -21.09
C GLY A 120 11.27 -5.79 -21.20
N ASP A 121 11.55 -4.99 -20.15
CA ASP A 121 12.75 -4.15 -20.11
C ASP A 121 14.03 -5.00 -20.02
N THR A 122 15.13 -4.43 -20.51
CA THR A 122 16.47 -4.91 -20.22
C THR A 122 17.09 -4.05 -19.14
N VAL A 123 17.74 -4.67 -18.16
CA VAL A 123 18.41 -3.99 -17.06
C VAL A 123 19.85 -4.46 -16.93
N GLN A 124 20.75 -3.54 -16.64
CA GLN A 124 22.14 -3.81 -16.34
C GLN A 124 22.60 -2.90 -15.21
N VAL A 125 23.30 -3.46 -14.22
CA VAL A 125 23.86 -2.71 -13.10
C VAL A 125 25.38 -2.84 -13.13
N ARG A 126 26.06 -1.72 -13.30
CA ARG A 126 27.54 -1.63 -13.25
C ARG A 126 27.92 -0.46 -12.36
N ASP A 127 28.89 -0.65 -11.50
CA ASP A 127 29.42 0.41 -10.64
C ASP A 127 28.34 1.18 -9.88
N ASN A 128 27.33 0.44 -9.35
CA ASN A 128 26.13 0.99 -8.70
C ASN A 128 25.26 1.92 -9.59
N ARG A 129 25.54 2.01 -10.88
CA ARG A 129 24.72 2.71 -11.87
C ARG A 129 23.82 1.72 -12.57
N VAL A 130 22.66 2.18 -12.99
CA VAL A 130 21.64 1.35 -13.61
C VAL A 130 21.35 1.83 -15.03
N TRP A 131 21.40 0.90 -15.97
CA TRP A 131 20.92 1.10 -17.33
C TRP A 131 19.64 0.31 -17.54
N VAL A 132 18.65 0.97 -18.10
CA VAL A 132 17.40 0.32 -18.50
C VAL A 132 17.20 0.57 -19.98
N ASN A 133 17.06 -0.50 -20.75
CA ASN A 133 16.97 -0.45 -22.21
C ASN A 133 18.16 0.30 -22.86
N GLY A 134 19.35 0.15 -22.29
CA GLY A 134 20.56 0.81 -22.75
C GLY A 134 20.71 2.27 -22.31
N VAL A 135 19.72 2.85 -21.62
CA VAL A 135 19.74 4.24 -21.15
C VAL A 135 20.13 4.30 -19.68
N LEU A 136 21.16 5.09 -19.36
CA LEU A 136 21.56 5.36 -17.98
C LEU A 136 20.43 6.08 -17.25
N GLN A 137 20.05 5.58 -16.06
CA GLN A 137 19.00 6.17 -15.26
C GLN A 137 19.55 7.31 -14.40
N ASP A 138 18.81 8.43 -14.37
CA ASP A 138 19.05 9.52 -13.42
C ASP A 138 18.36 9.20 -12.10
N GLU A 139 19.13 8.86 -11.08
CA GLU A 139 18.62 8.30 -9.83
C GLU A 139 18.92 9.23 -8.66
N LEU A 140 18.34 10.43 -8.67
CA LEU A 140 18.51 11.47 -7.64
C LEU A 140 18.08 11.03 -6.23
N TYR A 141 17.30 9.95 -6.13
CA TYR A 141 16.85 9.37 -4.86
C TYR A 141 17.86 8.40 -4.22
N VAL A 142 18.93 8.05 -4.95
CA VAL A 142 19.94 7.12 -4.44
C VAL A 142 20.78 7.81 -3.36
N ARG A 143 20.92 7.14 -2.23
CA ARG A 143 21.75 7.62 -1.12
C ARG A 143 23.21 7.78 -1.56
N GLY A 144 23.80 8.92 -1.24
CA GLY A 144 25.19 9.24 -1.62
C GLY A 144 25.33 9.83 -3.02
N GLY A 145 24.21 10.02 -3.74
CA GLY A 145 24.20 10.55 -5.10
C GLY A 145 24.61 9.52 -6.16
N PRO A 146 24.73 9.92 -7.42
CA PRO A 146 25.25 9.06 -8.46
C PRO A 146 26.69 8.69 -8.09
N TYR A 147 26.92 7.40 -7.88
CA TYR A 147 28.27 6.89 -7.57
C TYR A 147 29.26 7.34 -8.65
N PRO A 148 30.44 7.87 -8.27
CA PRO A 148 31.50 8.11 -9.23
C PRO A 148 31.81 6.80 -9.93
N ALA A 149 32.05 6.84 -11.24
CA ALA A 149 32.44 5.65 -11.99
C ALA A 149 33.74 5.10 -11.39
N ASN A 150 33.63 4.04 -10.63
CA ASN A 150 34.79 3.35 -10.11
C ASN A 150 35.23 2.37 -11.20
N LEU A 151 36.27 2.74 -11.94
CA LEU A 151 36.78 1.99 -13.10
C LEU A 151 37.26 0.56 -12.74
N ASN A 152 37.35 0.22 -11.45
CA ASN A 152 37.80 -1.07 -10.94
C ASN A 152 36.73 -1.84 -10.16
N ALA A 153 35.48 -1.39 -10.16
CA ALA A 153 34.43 -2.10 -9.45
C ALA A 153 34.11 -3.43 -10.14
N HIS A 154 34.53 -4.51 -9.50
CA HIS A 154 34.10 -5.85 -9.88
C HIS A 154 32.61 -5.97 -9.62
N CYS A 155 31.90 -6.40 -10.63
CA CYS A 155 30.50 -6.74 -10.44
C CYS A 155 30.39 -7.99 -9.54
N SER A 156 29.98 -7.81 -8.31
CA SER A 156 29.85 -8.88 -7.32
C SER A 156 28.38 -9.33 -7.14
N TYR A 157 27.48 -8.89 -8.03
CA TYR A 157 26.06 -9.22 -7.93
C TYR A 157 25.71 -10.48 -8.73
N LEU A 158 24.94 -11.36 -8.11
CA LEU A 158 24.61 -12.67 -8.68
C LEU A 158 23.79 -12.54 -9.98
N TYR A 159 23.03 -11.48 -10.16
CA TYR A 159 22.04 -11.38 -11.23
C TYR A 159 22.08 -10.11 -12.09
N ALA A 160 22.94 -9.16 -11.88
CA ALA A 160 22.76 -7.87 -12.56
C ALA A 160 23.98 -7.35 -13.32
N CYS A 161 25.09 -8.11 -13.35
CA CYS A 161 26.30 -7.72 -14.07
C CYS A 161 26.14 -7.85 -15.58
N ASP A 162 25.46 -8.90 -15.99
CA ASP A 162 25.11 -9.10 -17.39
C ASP A 162 23.82 -8.35 -17.72
N LEU A 163 23.56 -8.20 -19.01
CA LEU A 163 22.30 -7.65 -19.50
C LEU A 163 21.17 -8.63 -19.21
N LEU A 164 20.32 -8.29 -18.26
CA LEU A 164 19.16 -9.10 -17.88
C LEU A 164 17.90 -8.60 -18.56
N ARG A 165 17.08 -9.51 -19.04
CA ARG A 165 15.71 -9.19 -19.48
C ARG A 165 14.73 -9.52 -18.35
N VAL A 166 13.93 -8.52 -17.96
CA VAL A 166 12.88 -8.70 -16.95
C VAL A 166 11.75 -9.54 -17.56
N PRO A 167 11.36 -10.66 -16.94
CA PRO A 167 10.23 -11.48 -17.41
C PRO A 167 8.93 -10.67 -17.43
N GLN A 168 8.02 -10.99 -18.35
CA GLN A 168 6.69 -10.40 -18.35
C GLN A 168 5.96 -10.69 -17.04
N GLY A 169 5.21 -9.70 -16.53
CA GLY A 169 4.54 -9.80 -15.25
C GLY A 169 5.47 -9.75 -14.03
N SER A 170 6.73 -9.36 -14.21
CA SER A 170 7.70 -9.24 -13.13
C SER A 170 8.36 -7.86 -13.09
N TYR A 171 8.99 -7.55 -11.98
CA TYR A 171 9.68 -6.29 -11.72
C TYR A 171 11.10 -6.52 -11.23
N PHE A 172 12.03 -5.68 -11.68
CA PHE A 172 13.35 -5.55 -11.09
C PHE A 172 13.32 -4.39 -10.10
N VAL A 173 13.60 -4.65 -8.84
CA VAL A 173 13.46 -3.68 -7.77
C VAL A 173 14.78 -3.49 -7.03
N MET A 174 15.07 -2.26 -6.58
CA MET A 174 16.27 -1.96 -5.81
C MET A 174 15.96 -1.06 -4.60
N GLY A 175 16.81 -1.15 -3.58
CA GLY A 175 16.78 -0.19 -2.48
C GLY A 175 17.44 1.12 -2.87
N ASP A 176 16.95 2.24 -2.34
CA ASP A 176 17.55 3.56 -2.55
C ASP A 176 18.92 3.68 -1.86
N ASN A 177 19.14 2.90 -0.78
CA ASN A 177 20.44 2.70 -0.16
C ASN A 177 21.17 1.51 -0.81
N ARG A 178 21.81 1.74 -1.94
CA ARG A 178 22.42 0.73 -2.81
C ARG A 178 23.41 -0.19 -2.11
N ASP A 179 24.20 0.36 -1.21
CA ASP A 179 25.27 -0.38 -0.51
C ASP A 179 24.72 -1.26 0.63
N ASN A 180 23.53 -0.93 1.14
CA ASN A 180 22.90 -1.65 2.24
C ASN A 180 21.49 -2.13 1.85
N SER A 181 21.38 -2.82 0.73
CA SER A 181 20.11 -3.35 0.25
C SER A 181 20.26 -4.75 -0.32
N GLN A 182 19.52 -5.70 0.26
CA GLN A 182 19.24 -6.97 -0.38
C GLN A 182 18.03 -6.80 -1.29
N ASP A 183 18.25 -6.85 -2.60
CA ASP A 183 17.24 -6.57 -3.62
C ASP A 183 17.42 -7.48 -4.86
N SER A 184 16.81 -7.13 -5.97
CA SER A 184 16.83 -7.93 -7.19
C SER A 184 18.22 -8.28 -7.71
N ARG A 185 19.24 -7.52 -7.34
CA ARG A 185 20.64 -7.83 -7.66
C ARG A 185 21.10 -9.16 -7.07
N TYR A 186 20.46 -9.63 -5.98
CA TYR A 186 20.84 -10.82 -5.21
C TYR A 186 19.86 -11.99 -5.37
N TRP A 187 18.56 -11.72 -5.54
CA TRP A 187 17.54 -12.75 -5.53
C TRP A 187 16.61 -12.75 -6.77
N GLY A 188 16.84 -11.82 -7.73
CA GLY A 188 16.14 -11.82 -9.01
C GLY A 188 14.86 -10.95 -9.01
N PHE A 189 13.81 -11.42 -9.65
CA PHE A 189 12.63 -10.62 -9.95
C PHE A 189 11.51 -10.80 -8.91
N VAL A 190 10.64 -9.78 -8.82
CA VAL A 190 9.39 -9.82 -8.06
C VAL A 190 8.25 -10.03 -9.04
N GLU A 191 7.49 -11.09 -8.86
CA GLU A 191 6.27 -11.35 -9.62
C GLU A 191 5.16 -10.36 -9.24
N ARG A 192 4.30 -10.04 -10.22
CA ARG A 192 3.19 -9.09 -10.03
C ARG A 192 2.26 -9.49 -8.88
N GLU A 193 2.01 -10.78 -8.75
CA GLU A 193 1.12 -11.38 -7.75
C GLU A 193 1.66 -11.22 -6.33
N LYS A 194 2.96 -11.04 -6.17
CA LYS A 194 3.60 -10.83 -4.85
C LYS A 194 3.53 -9.38 -4.39
N VAL A 195 3.13 -8.45 -5.27
CA VAL A 195 3.03 -7.01 -4.93
C VAL A 195 1.79 -6.74 -4.11
N ARG A 196 1.97 -6.24 -2.88
CA ARG A 196 0.88 -5.88 -1.98
C ARG A 196 0.28 -4.51 -2.26
N GLY A 197 1.09 -3.54 -2.69
CA GLY A 197 0.62 -2.19 -2.97
C GLY A 197 1.73 -1.16 -3.06
N LYS A 198 1.35 0.10 -3.34
CA LYS A 198 2.23 1.27 -3.42
C LYS A 198 2.33 1.96 -2.07
N ALA A 199 3.55 2.16 -1.58
CA ALA A 199 3.80 3.07 -0.47
C ALA A 199 3.60 4.52 -0.93
N PHE A 200 2.79 5.31 -0.22
CA PHE A 200 2.45 6.65 -0.69
C PHE A 200 2.57 7.75 0.35
N LEU A 201 2.56 7.42 1.65
CA LEU A 201 2.54 8.43 2.71
C LEU A 201 3.33 7.93 3.94
N ILE A 202 4.18 8.79 4.52
CA ILE A 202 4.72 8.63 5.86
C ILE A 202 3.77 9.33 6.83
N TYR A 203 3.05 8.58 7.66
CA TYR A 203 2.09 9.17 8.59
C TYR A 203 2.66 9.37 9.99
N TRP A 204 3.74 8.64 10.34
CA TRP A 204 4.45 8.76 11.60
C TRP A 204 5.94 8.45 11.40
N SER A 205 6.82 9.07 12.19
CA SER A 205 8.26 8.83 12.14
C SER A 205 8.89 9.02 13.50
N TRP A 206 9.45 7.96 14.04
CA TRP A 206 10.10 7.95 15.34
C TRP A 206 11.60 7.68 15.22
N ASP A 207 12.40 8.53 15.87
CA ASP A 207 13.85 8.32 16.00
C ASP A 207 14.13 7.49 17.25
N GLY A 208 14.45 6.21 17.07
CA GLY A 208 14.71 5.29 18.18
C GLY A 208 16.01 5.60 18.94
N GLU A 209 16.99 6.25 18.29
CA GLU A 209 18.27 6.61 18.92
C GLU A 209 18.14 7.88 19.77
N ARG A 210 17.46 8.89 19.19
CA ARG A 210 17.25 10.18 19.86
C ARG A 210 16.00 10.21 20.75
N HIS A 211 15.17 9.19 20.70
CA HIS A 211 13.88 9.10 21.41
C HIS A 211 12.97 10.32 21.11
N TRP A 212 12.93 10.72 19.82
CA TRP A 212 12.24 11.93 19.39
C TRP A 212 11.41 11.72 18.13
N LEU A 213 10.30 12.47 18.02
CA LEU A 213 9.45 12.50 16.83
C LEU A 213 10.10 13.32 15.71
N ARG A 214 10.22 12.75 14.50
CA ARG A 214 10.74 13.45 13.31
C ARG A 214 9.61 14.23 12.62
N TRP A 215 9.23 15.37 13.18
CA TRP A 215 8.10 16.20 12.72
C TRP A 215 8.10 16.50 11.22
N ARG A 216 9.27 16.76 10.63
CA ARG A 216 9.41 17.10 9.20
C ARG A 216 9.09 15.94 8.26
N ARG A 217 8.91 14.75 8.77
CA ARG A 217 8.56 13.57 7.98
C ARG A 217 7.09 13.21 8.03
N LEU A 218 6.34 13.81 8.95
CA LEU A 218 4.90 13.59 9.09
C LEU A 218 4.15 14.16 7.88
N GLY A 219 3.28 13.34 7.29
CA GLY A 219 2.50 13.74 6.13
C GLY A 219 3.30 13.83 4.82
N ARG A 220 4.55 13.34 4.78
CA ARG A 220 5.36 13.35 3.56
C ARG A 220 4.86 12.32 2.56
N TYR A 221 4.48 12.78 1.38
CA TYR A 221 4.14 11.91 0.26
C TYR A 221 5.39 11.28 -0.34
N LEU A 222 5.25 10.02 -0.77
CA LEU A 222 6.25 9.26 -1.51
C LEU A 222 5.91 9.30 -3.01
N PRO A 223 6.90 9.36 -3.89
CA PRO A 223 6.69 9.41 -5.33
C PRO A 223 6.08 8.13 -5.92
#